data_09325791e71d62de51cc94642427bedd
#
_entry.id   09325791e71d62de51cc94642427bedd
#
_cell.length_a   1.000
_cell.length_b   1.000
_cell.length_c   1.000
_cell.angle_alpha   90.00
_cell.angle_beta   90.00
_cell.angle_gamma   90.00
#
_symmetry.space_group_name_H-M   'P 1'
#
loop_
_entity.id
_entity.type
_entity.pdbx_description
1 polymer ?
#
loop_
_entity_poly.entity_id
_entity_poly.type
_entity_poly.pdbx_seq_one_letter_code
_entity_poly.pdbx_strand_id
1 'polypeptide(L)'
;MLSYRHAFHAGNHADILKHSCLTLILASLLKKDKAFTLFDTHGGGGLYQLDYEGLVHTGEAEEGILKILDYIEKEKPPESLLPYLNLVQKYVEKGLYPGSPEISRTMMRSQDKLFVAELHNTEIEVLRGNMEQPVARTTNSLGKAGPSITIRHENGFSMLSSSLPPLVKRGLILMDPSYETESDYQNPIKALSLAAKKWETAIIALWYPLLTHRTQQLDNMLCQIAEGFSLACRHNGDRKVITAELLVNSPAGEQASTRLYGSGMMILNCPYMLEEQLQTNLPYLVSSLSPQQGSWKIQQW
;
A
#
# COMPACT_ATOMS: atom_id res chain seq x y z
N MET A 1 21.63 -2.10 -10.08
CA MET A 1 21.76 -2.15 -8.61
C MET A 1 20.57 -1.38 -8.09
N LEU A 2 19.63 -2.02 -7.37
CA LEU A 2 18.48 -1.33 -6.79
C LEU A 2 19.02 -0.37 -5.72
N SER A 3 18.85 0.93 -5.90
CA SER A 3 19.36 1.98 -4.98
C SER A 3 18.31 2.42 -3.96
N TYR A 4 17.04 2.16 -4.22
CA TYR A 4 15.93 2.54 -3.36
C TYR A 4 15.94 1.78 -2.04
N ARG A 5 15.98 2.51 -0.93
CA ARG A 5 15.82 1.97 0.43
C ARG A 5 14.63 2.66 1.09
N HIS A 6 13.56 1.92 1.30
CA HIS A 6 12.31 2.45 1.87
C HIS A 6 12.47 3.04 3.28
N ALA A 7 13.47 2.60 4.04
CA ALA A 7 13.75 3.12 5.39
C ALA A 7 13.89 4.65 5.47
N PHE A 8 14.34 5.31 4.39
CA PHE A 8 14.47 6.78 4.34
C PHE A 8 13.13 7.50 4.09
N HIS A 9 12.11 6.79 3.64
CA HIS A 9 10.82 7.32 3.21
C HIS A 9 9.65 6.86 4.08
N ALA A 10 9.95 6.03 5.10
CA ALA A 10 8.94 5.41 5.95
C ALA A 10 8.07 6.47 6.65
N GLY A 11 6.76 6.33 6.53
CA GLY A 11 5.79 7.23 7.13
C GLY A 11 5.54 8.54 6.38
N ASN A 12 6.03 8.69 5.16
CA ASN A 12 5.72 9.84 4.31
C ASN A 12 4.27 9.80 3.78
N HIS A 13 3.86 10.84 3.04
CA HIS A 13 2.51 10.94 2.48
C HIS A 13 2.12 9.75 1.56
N ALA A 14 3.09 9.15 0.86
CA ALA A 14 2.85 8.01 -0.02
C ALA A 14 2.52 6.74 0.78
N ASP A 15 3.26 6.49 1.84
CA ASP A 15 2.97 5.41 2.79
C ASP A 15 1.61 5.59 3.46
N ILE A 16 1.27 6.81 3.87
CA ILE A 16 -0.01 7.13 4.50
C ILE A 16 -1.18 6.77 3.58
N LEU A 17 -1.13 7.16 2.31
CA LEU A 17 -2.16 6.80 1.34
C LEU A 17 -2.23 5.29 1.14
N LYS A 18 -1.10 4.65 0.85
CA LYS A 18 -1.00 3.20 0.61
C LYS A 18 -1.51 2.40 1.81
N HIS A 19 -1.03 2.72 3.00
CA HIS A 19 -1.34 1.96 4.21
C HIS A 19 -2.76 2.23 4.74
N SER A 20 -3.30 3.44 4.56
CA SER A 20 -4.72 3.70 4.85
C SER A 20 -5.64 2.91 3.89
N CYS A 21 -5.34 2.85 2.59
CA CYS A 21 -6.06 2.00 1.65
C CYS A 21 -5.95 0.51 2.02
N LEU A 22 -4.75 0.03 2.35
CA LEU A 22 -4.52 -1.35 2.78
C LEU A 22 -5.40 -1.71 4.00
N THR A 23 -5.41 -0.86 5.04
CA THR A 23 -6.20 -1.10 6.24
C THR A 23 -7.71 -1.12 5.96
N LEU A 24 -8.21 -0.26 5.08
CA LEU A 24 -9.61 -0.26 4.64
C LEU A 24 -9.98 -1.55 3.91
N ILE A 25 -9.13 -2.01 2.99
CA ILE A 25 -9.35 -3.25 2.25
C ILE A 25 -9.31 -4.45 3.19
N LEU A 26 -8.34 -4.51 4.10
CA LEU A 26 -8.25 -5.58 5.11
C LEU A 26 -9.47 -5.57 6.03
N ALA A 27 -9.91 -4.40 6.50
CA ALA A 27 -11.13 -4.27 7.31
C ALA A 27 -12.36 -4.79 6.56
N SER A 28 -12.47 -4.52 5.26
CA SER A 28 -13.54 -5.07 4.41
C SER A 28 -13.47 -6.60 4.29
N LEU A 29 -12.27 -7.16 4.12
CA LEU A 29 -12.06 -8.61 4.07
C LEU A 29 -12.39 -9.27 5.42
N LEU A 30 -12.08 -8.62 6.53
CA LEU A 30 -12.30 -9.13 7.89
C LEU A 30 -13.78 -9.13 8.31
N LYS A 31 -14.67 -8.40 7.63
CA LYS A 31 -16.13 -8.46 7.88
C LYS A 31 -16.73 -9.86 7.72
N LYS A 32 -16.11 -10.73 6.92
CA LYS A 32 -16.53 -12.12 6.73
C LYS A 32 -15.56 -13.05 7.45
N ASP A 33 -16.08 -14.07 8.12
CA ASP A 33 -15.25 -15.07 8.81
C ASP A 33 -14.57 -16.10 7.88
N LYS A 34 -14.67 -15.91 6.58
CA LYS A 34 -13.97 -16.75 5.60
C LYS A 34 -12.50 -16.32 5.48
N ALA A 35 -11.59 -17.29 5.46
CA ALA A 35 -10.17 -17.06 5.22
C ALA A 35 -9.92 -16.29 3.91
N PHE A 36 -8.80 -15.57 3.88
CA PHE A 36 -8.33 -14.91 2.67
C PHE A 36 -6.81 -15.02 2.52
N THR A 37 -6.34 -14.77 1.30
CA THR A 37 -4.91 -14.73 0.97
C THR A 37 -4.52 -13.30 0.59
N LEU A 38 -3.40 -12.82 1.13
CA LEU A 38 -2.77 -11.58 0.72
C LEU A 38 -1.41 -11.86 0.09
N PHE A 39 -1.15 -11.27 -1.08
CA PHE A 39 0.16 -11.17 -1.69
C PHE A 39 0.64 -9.73 -1.61
N ASP A 40 1.75 -9.51 -0.92
CA ASP A 40 2.50 -8.26 -0.90
C ASP A 40 3.75 -8.44 -1.77
N THR A 41 3.77 -7.78 -2.91
CA THR A 41 4.78 -8.03 -3.95
C THR A 41 6.10 -7.28 -3.72
N HIS A 42 6.09 -6.28 -2.83
CA HIS A 42 7.25 -5.42 -2.56
C HIS A 42 7.26 -5.08 -1.07
N GLY A 43 7.70 -6.04 -0.26
CA GLY A 43 7.54 -5.97 1.21
C GLY A 43 8.47 -4.99 1.91
N GLY A 44 9.59 -4.62 1.31
CA GLY A 44 10.63 -3.86 1.99
C GLY A 44 11.11 -4.55 3.26
N GLY A 45 11.57 -3.78 4.25
CA GLY A 45 11.99 -4.29 5.57
C GLY A 45 10.84 -4.63 6.52
N GLY A 46 9.60 -4.30 6.18
CA GLY A 46 8.39 -4.59 6.95
C GLY A 46 8.17 -3.75 8.20
N LEU A 47 9.22 -3.32 8.88
CA LEU A 47 9.20 -2.45 10.07
C LEU A 47 10.41 -1.53 10.04
N TYR A 48 10.21 -0.24 10.28
CA TYR A 48 11.21 0.80 10.14
C TYR A 48 11.38 1.57 11.43
N GLN A 49 12.64 1.99 11.75
CA GLN A 49 12.93 2.88 12.84
C GLN A 49 12.76 4.33 12.39
N LEU A 50 12.04 5.14 13.15
CA LEU A 50 11.87 6.57 12.90
C LEU A 50 13.03 7.41 13.45
N ASP A 51 13.65 6.93 14.55
CA ASP A 51 14.78 7.60 15.23
C ASP A 51 16.07 6.80 15.00
N TYR A 52 16.68 6.94 13.81
CA TYR A 52 17.98 6.34 13.58
C TYR A 52 19.08 7.39 13.82
N GLU A 53 19.74 7.35 15.00
CA GLU A 53 20.93 8.15 15.27
C GLU A 53 22.02 7.83 14.23
N GLY A 54 22.30 8.81 13.33
CA GLY A 54 23.37 8.72 12.33
C GLY A 54 22.93 8.67 10.86
N LEU A 55 21.65 8.55 10.54
CA LEU A 55 21.15 8.85 9.21
C LEU A 55 20.61 10.28 9.20
N VAL A 56 20.92 11.03 8.14
CA VAL A 56 20.34 12.35 7.88
C VAL A 56 18.82 12.17 7.93
N HIS A 57 18.15 12.75 8.93
CA HIS A 57 16.71 12.79 9.01
C HIS A 57 16.20 13.37 7.68
N THR A 58 15.50 12.58 6.89
CA THR A 58 14.92 13.07 5.64
C THR A 58 13.77 14.05 5.90
N GLY A 59 13.30 14.13 7.15
CA GLY A 59 12.13 14.92 7.54
C GLY A 59 10.81 14.37 7.00
N GLU A 60 10.85 13.21 6.32
CA GLU A 60 9.66 12.69 5.64
C GLU A 60 8.60 12.15 6.60
N ALA A 61 9.00 11.55 7.72
CA ALA A 61 8.07 11.12 8.77
C ALA A 61 7.47 12.33 9.51
N GLU A 62 8.27 13.39 9.76
CA GLU A 62 7.82 14.63 10.38
C GLU A 62 6.79 15.35 9.52
N GLU A 63 7.02 15.41 8.20
CA GLU A 63 6.06 15.99 7.24
C GLU A 63 4.93 15.02 6.87
N GLY A 64 5.02 13.77 7.30
CA GLY A 64 4.09 12.69 7.07
C GLY A 64 3.29 12.31 8.30
N ILE A 65 3.54 11.10 8.81
CA ILE A 65 2.72 10.47 9.86
C ILE A 65 2.74 11.24 11.19
N LEU A 66 3.88 11.81 11.59
CA LEU A 66 3.96 12.57 12.84
C LEU A 66 3.07 13.82 12.78
N LYS A 67 3.07 14.51 11.65
CA LYS A 67 2.19 15.67 11.40
C LYS A 67 0.71 15.31 11.50
N ILE A 68 0.30 14.11 11.01
CA ILE A 68 -1.07 13.66 11.16
C ILE A 68 -1.39 13.34 12.62
N LEU A 69 -0.48 12.71 13.36
CA LEU A 69 -0.68 12.41 14.78
C LEU A 69 -0.80 13.67 15.62
N ASP A 70 -0.07 14.75 15.29
CA ASP A 70 -0.26 16.05 15.91
C ASP A 70 -1.59 16.71 15.50
N TYR A 71 -2.06 16.48 14.27
CA TYR A 71 -3.30 17.04 13.77
C TYR A 71 -4.55 16.42 14.41
N ILE A 72 -4.53 15.12 14.74
CA ILE A 72 -5.66 14.45 15.42
C ILE A 72 -5.97 15.04 16.81
N GLU A 73 -5.02 15.68 17.45
CA GLU A 73 -5.24 16.40 18.73
C GLU A 73 -6.13 17.65 18.55
N LYS A 74 -6.21 18.18 17.32
CA LYS A 74 -6.92 19.41 16.98
C LYS A 74 -8.23 19.14 16.23
N GLU A 75 -8.23 18.14 15.39
CA GLU A 75 -9.34 17.82 14.49
C GLU A 75 -9.61 16.32 14.48
N LYS A 76 -10.85 15.94 14.78
CA LYS A 76 -11.24 14.54 14.87
C LYS A 76 -11.17 13.85 13.49
N PRO A 77 -10.41 12.76 13.34
CA PRO A 77 -10.33 12.04 12.09
C PRO A 77 -11.63 11.30 11.76
N PRO A 78 -11.89 11.05 10.46
CA PRO A 78 -12.97 10.18 10.02
C PRO A 78 -12.88 8.79 10.66
N GLU A 79 -14.02 8.20 11.00
CA GLU A 79 -14.07 6.87 11.63
C GLU A 79 -13.38 5.78 10.77
N SER A 80 -13.47 5.90 9.46
CA SER A 80 -12.82 4.99 8.51
C SER A 80 -11.28 5.05 8.55
N LEU A 81 -10.68 6.16 8.99
CA LEU A 81 -9.24 6.33 9.11
C LEU A 81 -8.69 5.82 10.45
N LEU A 82 -9.54 5.74 11.49
CA LEU A 82 -9.14 5.31 12.83
C LEU A 82 -8.41 3.96 12.89
N PRO A 83 -8.81 2.90 12.14
CA PRO A 83 -8.08 1.64 12.18
C PRO A 83 -6.62 1.76 11.80
N TYR A 84 -6.31 2.59 10.79
CA TYR A 84 -4.94 2.90 10.39
C TYR A 84 -4.21 3.72 11.46
N LEU A 85 -4.78 4.84 11.89
CA LEU A 85 -4.14 5.75 12.84
C LEU A 85 -3.86 5.07 14.19
N ASN A 86 -4.84 4.34 14.74
CA ASN A 86 -4.69 3.63 16.00
C ASN A 86 -3.64 2.49 15.93
N LEU A 87 -3.49 1.87 14.76
CA LEU A 87 -2.45 0.87 14.55
C LEU A 87 -1.08 1.54 14.54
N VAL A 88 -0.90 2.56 13.68
CA VAL A 88 0.40 3.22 13.49
C VAL A 88 0.85 3.94 14.75
N GLN A 89 -0.04 4.61 15.48
CA GLN A 89 0.30 5.31 16.72
C GLN A 89 1.01 4.40 17.73
N LYS A 90 0.57 3.14 17.88
CA LYS A 90 1.21 2.16 18.78
C LYS A 90 2.65 1.82 18.41
N TYR A 91 3.01 1.96 17.13
CA TYR A 91 4.37 1.78 16.66
C TYR A 91 5.18 3.06 16.82
N VAL A 92 4.60 4.21 16.48
CA VAL A 92 5.25 5.53 16.60
C VAL A 92 5.62 5.83 18.06
N GLU A 93 4.77 5.47 19.04
CA GLU A 93 5.09 5.55 20.48
C GLU A 93 6.35 4.75 20.88
N LYS A 94 6.82 3.85 20.03
CA LYS A 94 8.04 3.05 20.20
C LYS A 94 9.17 3.46 19.25
N GLY A 95 9.05 4.62 18.59
CA GLY A 95 10.01 5.08 17.59
C GLY A 95 10.01 4.23 16.30
N LEU A 96 8.90 3.56 15.96
CA LEU A 96 8.81 2.64 14.84
C LEU A 96 7.69 3.06 13.85
N TYR A 97 7.82 2.64 12.59
CA TYR A 97 6.76 2.73 11.61
C TYR A 97 6.52 1.37 10.93
N PRO A 98 5.25 0.88 10.90
CA PRO A 98 4.93 -0.41 10.30
C PRO A 98 4.77 -0.26 8.79
N GLY A 99 5.51 -1.05 8.01
CA GLY A 99 5.30 -1.24 6.58
C GLY A 99 4.08 -2.13 6.30
N SER A 100 3.76 -2.30 5.02
CA SER A 100 2.62 -3.13 4.58
C SER A 100 2.63 -4.56 5.10
N PRO A 101 3.80 -5.28 5.19
CA PRO A 101 3.82 -6.62 5.77
C PRO A 101 3.44 -6.64 7.25
N GLU A 102 3.94 -5.67 8.04
CA GLU A 102 3.67 -5.59 9.48
C GLU A 102 2.21 -5.18 9.76
N ILE A 103 1.66 -4.23 8.98
CA ILE A 103 0.24 -3.88 9.04
C ILE A 103 -0.62 -5.11 8.75
N SER A 104 -0.29 -5.83 7.67
CA SER A 104 -1.00 -7.03 7.25
C SER A 104 -0.94 -8.11 8.34
N ARG A 105 0.25 -8.40 8.88
CA ARG A 105 0.45 -9.38 9.95
C ARG A 105 -0.37 -9.04 11.20
N THR A 106 -0.44 -7.76 11.55
CA THR A 106 -1.13 -7.28 12.75
C THR A 106 -2.66 -7.37 12.62
N MET A 107 -3.19 -7.16 11.43
CA MET A 107 -4.64 -7.19 11.17
C MET A 107 -5.18 -8.59 10.84
N MET A 108 -4.40 -9.43 10.17
CA MET A 108 -4.84 -10.74 9.68
C MET A 108 -4.96 -11.78 10.79
N ARG A 109 -5.73 -12.84 10.54
CA ARG A 109 -6.08 -13.90 11.50
C ARG A 109 -5.28 -15.17 11.21
N SER A 110 -5.27 -16.11 12.13
CA SER A 110 -4.55 -17.41 12.02
C SER A 110 -4.99 -18.27 10.83
N GLN A 111 -6.22 -18.09 10.36
CA GLN A 111 -6.76 -18.79 9.18
C GLN A 111 -6.36 -18.14 7.84
N ASP A 112 -5.87 -16.90 7.87
CA ASP A 112 -5.48 -16.15 6.69
C ASP A 112 -4.03 -16.45 6.27
N LYS A 113 -3.67 -16.18 5.02
CA LYS A 113 -2.33 -16.43 4.48
C LYS A 113 -1.71 -15.15 3.92
N LEU A 114 -0.50 -14.85 4.35
CA LEU A 114 0.29 -13.73 3.88
C LEU A 114 1.53 -14.23 3.12
N PHE A 115 1.64 -13.83 1.87
CA PHE A 115 2.84 -14.03 1.04
C PHE A 115 3.50 -12.69 0.82
N VAL A 116 4.79 -12.59 1.11
CA VAL A 116 5.58 -11.36 0.94
C VAL A 116 6.77 -11.65 0.07
N ALA A 117 6.96 -10.88 -0.99
CA ALA A 117 8.17 -10.91 -1.80
C ALA A 117 9.01 -9.66 -1.54
N GLU A 118 10.32 -9.84 -1.47
CA GLU A 118 11.30 -8.76 -1.45
C GLU A 118 12.51 -9.18 -2.28
N LEU A 119 12.93 -8.30 -3.19
CA LEU A 119 14.03 -8.59 -4.12
C LEU A 119 15.37 -8.08 -3.61
N HIS A 120 15.38 -7.01 -2.81
CA HIS A 120 16.62 -6.40 -2.34
C HIS A 120 17.29 -7.23 -1.25
N ASN A 121 18.58 -7.58 -1.47
CA ASN A 121 19.33 -8.49 -0.59
C ASN A 121 19.36 -8.06 0.88
N THR A 122 19.44 -6.77 1.16
CA THR A 122 19.51 -6.27 2.54
C THR A 122 18.12 -6.21 3.16
N GLU A 123 17.12 -5.71 2.41
CA GLU A 123 15.75 -5.56 2.92
C GLU A 123 15.11 -6.91 3.23
N ILE A 124 15.40 -7.96 2.45
CA ILE A 124 14.87 -9.31 2.73
C ILE A 124 15.37 -9.86 4.08
N GLU A 125 16.60 -9.60 4.46
CA GLU A 125 17.14 -10.05 5.76
C GLU A 125 16.50 -9.25 6.92
N VAL A 126 16.29 -7.94 6.73
CA VAL A 126 15.56 -7.10 7.68
C VAL A 126 14.12 -7.59 7.82
N LEU A 127 13.45 -7.86 6.70
CA LEU A 127 12.09 -8.38 6.68
C LEU A 127 11.96 -9.70 7.44
N ARG A 128 12.86 -10.65 7.20
CA ARG A 128 12.90 -11.92 7.93
C ARG A 128 13.11 -11.70 9.42
N GLY A 129 14.09 -10.88 9.80
CA GLY A 129 14.34 -10.53 11.19
C GLY A 129 13.11 -9.92 11.90
N ASN A 130 12.33 -9.09 11.19
CA ASN A 130 11.13 -8.45 11.73
C ASN A 130 9.91 -9.38 11.77
N MET A 131 9.75 -10.27 10.78
CA MET A 131 8.54 -11.08 10.60
C MET A 131 8.62 -12.49 11.16
N GLU A 132 9.82 -13.08 11.26
CA GLU A 132 10.04 -14.46 11.71
C GLU A 132 10.30 -14.59 13.23
N GLN A 133 10.22 -13.50 14.00
CA GLN A 133 10.48 -13.52 15.45
C GLN A 133 9.41 -14.29 16.24
N PRO A 134 9.83 -15.03 17.35
CA PRO A 134 8.97 -16.00 18.01
C PRO A 134 7.77 -15.38 18.73
N VAL A 135 6.71 -16.19 18.78
CA VAL A 135 5.48 -16.23 19.61
C VAL A 135 4.96 -14.93 20.27
N ALA A 136 5.79 -14.07 20.84
CA ALA A 136 5.35 -12.81 21.47
C ALA A 136 4.86 -11.75 20.45
N ARG A 137 5.23 -11.90 19.17
CA ARG A 137 4.84 -11.03 18.06
C ARG A 137 3.86 -11.67 17.07
N THR A 138 3.50 -12.95 17.26
CA THR A 138 2.54 -13.67 16.41
C THR A 138 1.09 -13.44 16.79
N THR A 139 0.83 -12.60 17.79
CA THR A 139 -0.52 -12.20 18.12
C THR A 139 -0.90 -10.95 17.33
N ASN A 140 -2.05 -11.00 16.67
CA ASN A 140 -2.65 -9.83 16.02
C ASN A 140 -3.06 -8.77 17.06
N SER A 141 -3.56 -7.60 16.61
CA SER A 141 -4.03 -6.51 17.47
C SER A 141 -5.09 -6.91 18.52
N LEU A 142 -5.67 -8.10 18.40
CA LEU A 142 -6.66 -8.68 19.31
C LEU A 142 -6.06 -9.72 20.27
N GLY A 143 -4.73 -9.87 20.33
CA GLY A 143 -4.05 -10.88 21.15
C GLY A 143 -4.22 -12.32 20.66
N LYS A 144 -4.68 -12.53 19.41
CA LYS A 144 -4.87 -13.83 18.79
C LYS A 144 -3.71 -14.18 17.85
N ALA A 145 -3.51 -15.47 17.60
CA ALA A 145 -2.49 -15.92 16.63
C ALA A 145 -2.67 -15.24 15.27
N GLY A 146 -1.56 -14.73 14.71
CA GLY A 146 -1.52 -14.08 13.40
C GLY A 146 -1.59 -15.07 12.23
N PRO A 147 -1.50 -14.58 10.98
CA PRO A 147 -1.58 -15.39 9.77
C PRO A 147 -0.37 -16.31 9.59
N SER A 148 -0.53 -17.32 8.74
CA SER A 148 0.63 -18.04 8.17
C SER A 148 1.36 -17.12 7.19
N ILE A 149 2.66 -16.88 7.41
CA ILE A 149 3.49 -15.97 6.63
C ILE A 149 4.48 -16.78 5.79
N THR A 150 4.58 -16.44 4.52
CA THR A 150 5.58 -16.99 3.58
C THR A 150 6.36 -15.83 3.00
N ILE A 151 7.65 -15.74 3.33
CA ILE A 151 8.56 -14.72 2.81
C ILE A 151 9.40 -15.32 1.69
N ARG A 152 9.48 -14.62 0.55
CA ARG A 152 10.22 -15.06 -0.63
C ARG A 152 11.24 -14.02 -1.07
N HIS A 153 12.50 -14.42 -1.20
CA HIS A 153 13.55 -13.61 -1.80
C HIS A 153 13.47 -13.75 -3.32
N GLU A 154 12.55 -13.04 -3.93
CA GLU A 154 12.32 -13.06 -5.38
C GLU A 154 11.60 -11.79 -5.85
N ASN A 155 11.58 -11.59 -7.15
CA ASN A 155 10.78 -10.53 -7.78
C ASN A 155 9.28 -10.80 -7.54
N GLY A 156 8.53 -9.81 -7.02
CA GLY A 156 7.13 -9.94 -6.66
C GLY A 156 6.21 -10.31 -7.83
N PHE A 157 6.53 -9.85 -9.05
CA PHE A 157 5.78 -10.23 -10.24
C PHE A 157 5.99 -11.71 -10.60
N SER A 158 7.20 -12.23 -10.36
CA SER A 158 7.51 -13.66 -10.51
C SER A 158 6.79 -14.51 -9.47
N MET A 159 6.73 -14.04 -8.21
CA MET A 159 5.94 -14.68 -7.16
C MET A 159 4.48 -14.83 -7.57
N LEU A 160 3.85 -13.78 -8.12
CA LEU A 160 2.48 -13.86 -8.61
C LEU A 160 2.33 -14.90 -9.73
N SER A 161 3.25 -14.91 -10.69
CA SER A 161 3.21 -15.82 -11.83
C SER A 161 3.22 -17.29 -11.40
N SER A 162 4.00 -17.63 -10.37
CA SER A 162 4.17 -18.98 -9.82
C SER A 162 3.08 -19.38 -8.81
N SER A 163 2.46 -18.41 -8.13
CA SER A 163 1.57 -18.66 -6.99
C SER A 163 0.08 -18.50 -7.29
N LEU A 164 -0.27 -17.86 -8.42
CA LEU A 164 -1.67 -17.69 -8.80
C LEU A 164 -2.24 -18.85 -9.61
N PRO A 165 -3.49 -19.27 -9.35
CA PRO A 165 -4.38 -18.79 -8.29
C PRO A 165 -4.04 -19.42 -6.92
N PRO A 166 -4.27 -18.71 -5.81
CA PRO A 166 -4.08 -19.30 -4.48
C PRO A 166 -5.15 -20.35 -4.17
N LEU A 167 -4.88 -21.23 -3.19
CA LEU A 167 -5.86 -22.19 -2.70
C LEU A 167 -7.12 -21.50 -2.15
N VAL A 168 -6.94 -20.42 -1.39
CA VAL A 168 -8.04 -19.59 -0.89
C VAL A 168 -8.23 -18.42 -1.86
N LYS A 169 -9.20 -18.56 -2.77
CA LYS A 169 -9.49 -17.60 -3.85
C LYS A 169 -10.33 -16.39 -3.39
N ARG A 170 -10.06 -15.87 -2.21
CA ARG A 170 -10.58 -14.62 -1.70
C ARG A 170 -9.40 -13.84 -1.15
N GLY A 171 -9.23 -12.58 -1.49
CA GLY A 171 -8.10 -11.83 -0.95
C GLY A 171 -7.65 -10.63 -1.75
N LEU A 172 -6.40 -10.25 -1.52
CA LEU A 172 -5.77 -9.03 -1.99
C LEU A 172 -4.41 -9.32 -2.62
N ILE A 173 -4.10 -8.59 -3.68
CA ILE A 173 -2.76 -8.39 -4.21
C ILE A 173 -2.40 -6.92 -3.97
N LEU A 174 -1.38 -6.64 -3.17
CA LEU A 174 -0.80 -5.32 -3.00
C LEU A 174 0.48 -5.23 -3.84
N MET A 175 0.57 -4.19 -4.66
CA MET A 175 1.73 -3.90 -5.52
C MET A 175 2.25 -2.51 -5.24
N ASP A 176 3.55 -2.40 -4.95
CA ASP A 176 4.24 -1.15 -4.65
C ASP A 176 5.64 -1.14 -5.29
N PRO A 177 5.74 -1.17 -6.64
CA PRO A 177 7.04 -1.13 -7.32
C PRO A 177 7.74 0.22 -7.15
N SER A 178 9.06 0.24 -7.28
CA SER A 178 9.89 1.43 -7.04
C SER A 178 9.79 2.52 -8.11
N TYR A 179 9.31 2.18 -9.31
CA TYR A 179 9.18 3.10 -10.46
C TYR A 179 10.48 3.82 -10.86
N GLU A 180 11.64 3.20 -10.65
CA GLU A 180 12.94 3.73 -11.03
C GLU A 180 13.16 3.68 -12.55
N THR A 181 12.64 2.63 -13.19
CA THR A 181 12.87 2.33 -14.61
C THR A 181 11.56 2.32 -15.42
N GLU A 182 11.68 2.40 -16.74
CA GLU A 182 10.53 2.27 -17.63
C GLU A 182 9.82 0.91 -17.49
N SER A 183 10.57 -0.15 -17.21
CA SER A 183 10.00 -1.48 -16.99
C SER A 183 9.05 -1.54 -15.79
N ASP A 184 9.21 -0.65 -14.80
CA ASP A 184 8.36 -0.60 -13.62
C ASP A 184 6.95 -0.09 -13.93
N TYR A 185 6.76 0.58 -15.07
CA TYR A 185 5.44 0.92 -15.62
C TYR A 185 4.86 -0.21 -16.50
N GLN A 186 5.69 -1.08 -17.08
CA GLN A 186 5.23 -2.18 -17.93
C GLN A 186 4.94 -3.47 -17.17
N ASN A 187 5.70 -3.74 -16.13
CA ASN A 187 5.56 -4.97 -15.33
C ASN A 187 4.20 -5.08 -14.62
N PRO A 188 3.64 -4.00 -14.00
CA PRO A 188 2.30 -4.04 -13.43
C PRO A 188 1.23 -4.42 -14.46
N ILE A 189 1.29 -3.90 -15.70
CA ILE A 189 0.31 -4.22 -16.76
C ILE A 189 0.27 -5.74 -17.01
N LYS A 190 1.45 -6.35 -17.18
CA LYS A 190 1.56 -7.81 -17.44
C LYS A 190 1.09 -8.62 -16.23
N ALA A 191 1.52 -8.24 -15.03
CA ALA A 191 1.19 -8.94 -13.80
C ALA A 191 -0.32 -8.87 -13.49
N LEU A 192 -0.95 -7.71 -13.69
CA LEU A 192 -2.37 -7.51 -13.44
C LEU A 192 -3.23 -8.22 -14.49
N SER A 193 -2.81 -8.23 -15.76
CA SER A 193 -3.46 -9.03 -16.80
C SER A 193 -3.44 -10.53 -16.45
N LEU A 194 -2.32 -11.03 -15.93
CA LEU A 194 -2.21 -12.41 -15.48
C LEU A 194 -3.10 -12.69 -14.25
N ALA A 195 -3.08 -11.77 -13.26
CA ALA A 195 -3.87 -11.89 -12.05
C ALA A 195 -5.37 -11.89 -12.35
N ALA A 196 -5.85 -10.98 -13.21
CA ALA A 196 -7.25 -10.92 -13.63
C ALA A 196 -7.73 -12.23 -14.28
N LYS A 197 -6.86 -12.89 -15.06
CA LYS A 197 -7.19 -14.18 -15.70
C LYS A 197 -7.17 -15.36 -14.74
N LYS A 198 -6.21 -15.41 -13.82
CA LYS A 198 -6.00 -16.56 -12.92
C LYS A 198 -6.79 -16.45 -11.60
N TRP A 199 -7.02 -15.23 -11.13
CA TRP A 199 -7.69 -14.95 -9.86
C TRP A 199 -8.64 -13.76 -9.98
N GLU A 200 -9.65 -13.94 -10.76
CA GLU A 200 -10.63 -12.95 -11.16
C GLU A 200 -11.31 -12.21 -9.98
N THR A 201 -11.45 -12.87 -8.83
CA THR A 201 -12.09 -12.32 -7.62
C THR A 201 -11.13 -11.58 -6.69
N ALA A 202 -9.84 -11.51 -7.03
CA ALA A 202 -8.87 -10.76 -6.22
C ALA A 202 -9.21 -9.28 -6.20
N ILE A 203 -9.13 -8.67 -5.04
CA ILE A 203 -8.94 -7.22 -4.94
C ILE A 203 -7.48 -6.97 -5.33
N ILE A 204 -7.23 -5.98 -6.19
CA ILE A 204 -5.87 -5.61 -6.54
C ILE A 204 -5.68 -4.15 -6.20
N ALA A 205 -4.64 -3.84 -5.42
CA ALA A 205 -4.28 -2.49 -5.02
C ALA A 205 -2.86 -2.21 -5.52
N LEU A 206 -2.74 -1.31 -6.50
CA LEU A 206 -1.49 -0.87 -7.08
C LEU A 206 -1.21 0.56 -6.62
N TRP A 207 -0.09 0.77 -5.92
CA TRP A 207 0.44 2.09 -5.65
C TRP A 207 1.20 2.63 -6.86
N TYR A 208 1.15 3.96 -7.07
CA TYR A 208 1.94 4.65 -8.09
C TYR A 208 2.32 6.07 -7.65
N PRO A 209 3.52 6.55 -8.06
CA PRO A 209 3.97 7.91 -7.79
C PRO A 209 3.37 8.91 -8.79
N LEU A 210 3.12 10.12 -8.34
CA LEU A 210 2.81 11.26 -9.21
C LEU A 210 4.09 12.08 -9.44
N LEU A 211 4.66 11.91 -10.64
CA LEU A 211 5.92 12.55 -11.09
C LEU A 211 5.66 13.35 -12.36
N THR A 212 6.02 14.63 -12.40
CA THR A 212 5.77 15.51 -13.54
C THR A 212 6.34 15.03 -14.84
N HIS A 213 7.54 14.42 -14.81
CA HIS A 213 8.24 13.92 -15.99
C HIS A 213 7.80 12.52 -16.44
N ARG A 214 6.86 11.88 -15.74
CA ARG A 214 6.37 10.51 -16.02
C ARG A 214 4.85 10.43 -16.23
N THR A 215 4.16 11.55 -16.33
CA THR A 215 2.69 11.62 -16.44
C THR A 215 2.15 10.76 -17.58
N GLN A 216 2.74 10.85 -18.77
CA GLN A 216 2.28 10.08 -19.92
C GLN A 216 2.47 8.56 -19.75
N GLN A 217 3.61 8.13 -19.16
CA GLN A 217 3.86 6.71 -18.86
C GLN A 217 2.85 6.20 -17.85
N LEU A 218 2.57 6.99 -16.81
CA LEU A 218 1.57 6.66 -15.79
C LEU A 218 0.17 6.53 -16.38
N ASP A 219 -0.29 7.53 -17.14
CA ASP A 219 -1.60 7.52 -17.77
C ASP A 219 -1.78 6.31 -18.68
N ASN A 220 -0.77 6.02 -19.52
CA ASN A 220 -0.77 4.84 -20.38
C ASN A 220 -0.85 3.53 -19.59
N MET A 221 -0.13 3.44 -18.47
CA MET A 221 -0.17 2.25 -17.60
C MET A 221 -1.58 2.07 -17.00
N LEU A 222 -2.16 3.12 -16.42
CA LEU A 222 -3.47 3.05 -15.76
C LEU A 222 -4.57 2.71 -16.77
N CYS A 223 -4.56 3.34 -17.97
CA CYS A 223 -5.52 3.02 -19.04
C CYS A 223 -5.41 1.55 -19.46
N GLN A 224 -4.22 1.05 -19.75
CA GLN A 224 -4.02 -0.34 -20.18
C GLN A 224 -4.44 -1.35 -19.10
N ILE A 225 -4.20 -1.04 -17.82
CA ILE A 225 -4.65 -1.88 -16.72
C ILE A 225 -6.18 -1.90 -16.65
N ALA A 226 -6.84 -0.74 -16.69
CA ALA A 226 -8.30 -0.65 -16.60
C ALA A 226 -8.98 -1.37 -17.79
N GLU A 227 -8.52 -1.14 -19.00
CA GLU A 227 -9.01 -1.81 -20.21
C GLU A 227 -8.79 -3.32 -20.15
N GLY A 228 -7.56 -3.75 -19.81
CA GLY A 228 -7.22 -5.17 -19.70
C GLY A 228 -8.02 -5.90 -18.63
N PHE A 229 -8.30 -5.23 -17.50
CA PHE A 229 -9.13 -5.78 -16.44
C PHE A 229 -10.61 -5.88 -16.87
N SER A 230 -11.17 -4.84 -17.47
CA SER A 230 -12.53 -4.85 -18.01
C SER A 230 -12.73 -5.98 -19.04
N LEU A 231 -11.77 -6.16 -19.95
CA LEU A 231 -11.80 -7.25 -20.93
C LEU A 231 -11.74 -8.64 -20.29
N ALA A 232 -10.93 -8.83 -19.25
CA ALA A 232 -10.81 -10.10 -18.57
C ALA A 232 -12.06 -10.48 -17.77
N CYS A 233 -12.82 -9.48 -17.30
CA CYS A 233 -13.96 -9.66 -16.40
C CYS A 233 -15.34 -9.57 -17.07
N ARG A 234 -15.42 -9.49 -18.39
CA ARG A 234 -16.69 -9.29 -19.17
C ARG A 234 -17.82 -10.26 -18.84
N HIS A 235 -17.54 -11.42 -18.30
CA HIS A 235 -18.56 -12.45 -18.00
C HIS A 235 -19.17 -12.35 -16.59
N ASN A 236 -18.64 -11.47 -15.70
CA ASN A 236 -18.99 -11.47 -14.27
C ASN A 236 -19.58 -10.14 -13.74
N GLY A 237 -20.16 -9.32 -14.61
CA GLY A 237 -20.81 -8.05 -14.25
C GLY A 237 -19.81 -6.88 -14.10
N ASP A 238 -20.37 -5.68 -13.88
CA ASP A 238 -19.58 -4.46 -13.72
C ASP A 238 -18.72 -4.52 -12.46
N ARG A 239 -17.42 -4.65 -12.65
CA ARG A 239 -16.44 -4.64 -11.57
C ARG A 239 -15.85 -3.26 -11.43
N LYS A 240 -15.98 -2.70 -10.26
CA LYS A 240 -15.56 -1.35 -9.98
C LYS A 240 -14.04 -1.24 -9.95
N VAL A 241 -13.52 -0.32 -10.75
CA VAL A 241 -12.12 0.12 -10.77
C VAL A 241 -12.08 1.60 -10.41
N ILE A 242 -11.27 1.96 -9.43
CA ILE A 242 -11.07 3.34 -9.01
C ILE A 242 -9.58 3.66 -8.93
N THR A 243 -9.25 4.93 -9.13
CA THR A 243 -8.00 5.53 -8.66
C THR A 243 -8.31 6.54 -7.58
N ALA A 244 -7.46 6.61 -6.55
CA ALA A 244 -7.52 7.57 -5.46
C ALA A 244 -6.14 8.21 -5.31
N GLU A 245 -6.06 9.52 -5.47
CA GLU A 245 -4.82 10.29 -5.48
C GLU A 245 -4.78 11.29 -4.34
N LEU A 246 -3.62 11.41 -3.71
CA LEU A 246 -3.28 12.39 -2.68
C LEU A 246 -2.10 13.22 -3.19
N LEU A 247 -2.34 14.51 -3.42
CA LEU A 247 -1.35 15.46 -3.86
C LEU A 247 -0.96 16.36 -2.69
N VAL A 248 0.32 16.45 -2.39
CA VAL A 248 0.85 17.26 -1.27
C VAL A 248 1.59 18.50 -1.74
N ASN A 249 1.95 18.57 -3.03
CA ASN A 249 2.58 19.71 -3.67
C ASN A 249 1.91 20.04 -5.00
N SER A 250 2.12 21.26 -5.49
CA SER A 250 1.67 21.65 -6.82
C SER A 250 2.61 21.10 -7.90
N PRO A 251 2.09 20.52 -8.98
CA PRO A 251 2.92 20.10 -10.12
C PRO A 251 3.52 21.27 -10.91
N ALA A 252 3.13 22.51 -10.64
CA ALA A 252 3.49 23.72 -11.40
C ALA A 252 4.67 24.52 -10.80
N GLY A 253 5.34 24.08 -9.74
CA GLY A 253 6.45 24.81 -9.12
C GLY A 253 7.77 24.63 -9.85
N GLU A 254 8.67 25.63 -9.83
CA GLU A 254 10.01 25.58 -10.44
C GLU A 254 10.89 24.41 -9.94
N GLN A 255 10.57 23.83 -8.78
CA GLN A 255 11.24 22.64 -8.23
C GLN A 255 10.52 21.32 -8.59
N ALA A 256 9.48 21.36 -9.40
CA ALA A 256 8.62 20.22 -9.72
C ALA A 256 9.24 19.18 -10.68
N SER A 257 10.40 19.48 -11.29
CA SER A 257 10.92 18.66 -12.40
C SER A 257 11.42 17.26 -12.01
N THR A 258 11.62 16.97 -10.71
CA THR A 258 12.12 15.66 -10.26
C THR A 258 11.46 15.17 -8.94
N ARG A 259 10.59 15.95 -8.30
CA ARG A 259 9.99 15.58 -7.00
C ARG A 259 8.69 14.84 -7.14
N LEU A 260 8.49 13.88 -6.25
CA LEU A 260 7.23 13.25 -5.96
C LEU A 260 6.27 14.32 -5.39
N TYR A 261 5.28 14.76 -6.19
CA TYR A 261 4.31 15.77 -5.73
C TYR A 261 3.04 15.18 -5.13
N GLY A 262 2.89 13.87 -5.21
CA GLY A 262 1.77 13.11 -4.70
C GLY A 262 1.91 11.64 -5.05
N SER A 263 0.91 10.87 -4.72
CA SER A 263 0.83 9.45 -5.08
C SER A 263 -0.62 9.02 -5.26
N GLY A 264 -0.81 7.85 -5.86
CA GLY A 264 -2.12 7.28 -6.09
C GLY A 264 -2.18 5.79 -5.77
N MET A 265 -3.40 5.32 -5.58
CA MET A 265 -3.76 3.91 -5.47
C MET A 265 -4.78 3.58 -6.55
N MET A 266 -4.46 2.63 -7.45
CA MET A 266 -5.44 2.03 -8.33
C MET A 266 -5.99 0.76 -7.71
N ILE A 267 -7.30 0.66 -7.57
CA ILE A 267 -7.96 -0.45 -6.88
C ILE A 267 -8.96 -1.11 -7.82
N LEU A 268 -8.65 -2.36 -8.21
CA LEU A 268 -9.49 -3.20 -9.05
C LEU A 268 -10.31 -4.16 -8.18
N ASN A 269 -11.52 -4.47 -8.56
CA ASN A 269 -12.51 -5.12 -7.70
C ASN A 269 -12.72 -4.34 -6.39
N CYS A 270 -12.85 -3.02 -6.51
CA CYS A 270 -12.99 -2.11 -5.38
C CYS A 270 -14.07 -2.61 -4.40
N PRO A 271 -13.72 -2.84 -3.11
CA PRO A 271 -14.69 -3.26 -2.11
C PRO A 271 -15.84 -2.26 -1.95
N TYR A 272 -17.01 -2.78 -1.61
CA TYR A 272 -18.16 -1.95 -1.25
C TYR A 272 -17.79 -0.96 -0.12
N MET A 273 -18.22 0.27 -0.21
CA MET A 273 -17.95 1.40 0.69
C MET A 273 -16.53 1.97 0.63
N LEU A 274 -15.56 1.33 -0.03
CA LEU A 274 -14.18 1.82 -0.01
C LEU A 274 -14.06 3.21 -0.66
N GLU A 275 -14.74 3.45 -1.78
CA GLU A 275 -14.72 4.75 -2.44
C GLU A 275 -15.30 5.86 -1.54
N GLU A 276 -16.44 5.62 -0.88
CA GLU A 276 -17.06 6.57 0.04
C GLU A 276 -16.15 6.86 1.25
N GLN A 277 -15.47 5.82 1.77
CA GLN A 277 -14.49 5.98 2.83
C GLN A 277 -13.30 6.83 2.39
N LEU A 278 -12.81 6.63 1.15
CA LEU A 278 -11.72 7.43 0.59
C LEU A 278 -12.17 8.87 0.32
N GLN A 279 -13.41 9.11 -0.15
CA GLN A 279 -13.99 10.45 -0.30
C GLN A 279 -14.02 11.22 1.03
N THR A 280 -14.11 10.52 2.15
CA THR A 280 -14.08 11.13 3.48
C THR A 280 -12.65 11.28 4.03
N ASN A 281 -11.78 10.30 3.78
CA ASN A 281 -10.43 10.28 4.32
C ASN A 281 -9.48 11.24 3.60
N LEU A 282 -9.55 11.31 2.26
CA LEU A 282 -8.61 12.12 1.47
C LEU A 282 -8.66 13.63 1.80
N PRO A 283 -9.83 14.28 1.94
CA PRO A 283 -9.89 15.68 2.39
C PRO A 283 -9.21 15.88 3.75
N TYR A 284 -9.40 14.97 4.70
CA TYR A 284 -8.76 15.03 6.01
C TYR A 284 -7.24 14.91 5.90
N LEU A 285 -6.73 13.96 5.09
CA LEU A 285 -5.30 13.79 4.83
C LEU A 285 -4.70 15.02 4.15
N VAL A 286 -5.40 15.64 3.19
CA VAL A 286 -4.95 16.91 2.59
C VAL A 286 -4.87 18.01 3.63
N SER A 287 -5.92 18.18 4.45
CA SER A 287 -5.95 19.24 5.48
C SER A 287 -4.85 19.06 6.52
N SER A 288 -4.51 17.81 6.86
CA SER A 288 -3.45 17.53 7.83
C SER A 288 -2.04 17.68 7.24
N LEU A 289 -1.82 17.23 6.00
CA LEU A 289 -0.48 17.16 5.40
C LEU A 289 -0.09 18.44 4.65
N SER A 290 -1.00 18.98 3.86
CA SER A 290 -0.72 20.11 2.97
C SER A 290 -1.95 21.01 2.76
N PRO A 291 -2.39 21.76 3.79
CA PRO A 291 -3.63 22.53 3.76
C PRO A 291 -3.65 23.67 2.72
N GLN A 292 -2.49 24.14 2.28
CA GLN A 292 -2.38 25.27 1.35
C GLN A 292 -2.23 24.85 -0.12
N GLN A 293 -1.58 23.73 -0.38
CA GLN A 293 -1.20 23.31 -1.74
C GLN A 293 -1.72 21.93 -2.10
N GLY A 294 -2.17 21.16 -1.11
CA GLY A 294 -2.63 19.80 -1.30
C GLY A 294 -3.99 19.74 -1.99
N SER A 295 -4.21 18.65 -2.67
CA SER A 295 -5.50 18.31 -3.27
C SER A 295 -5.65 16.80 -3.34
N TRP A 296 -6.84 16.35 -3.73
CA TRP A 296 -7.12 14.92 -3.90
C TRP A 296 -8.03 14.69 -5.09
N LYS A 297 -8.00 13.48 -5.61
CA LYS A 297 -8.85 13.07 -6.73
C LYS A 297 -9.26 11.61 -6.56
N ILE A 298 -10.52 11.30 -6.87
CA ILE A 298 -10.99 9.93 -7.08
C ILE A 298 -11.58 9.88 -8.48
N GLN A 299 -11.22 8.84 -9.23
CA GLN A 299 -11.73 8.61 -10.58
C GLN A 299 -12.19 7.16 -10.69
N GLN A 300 -13.33 6.93 -11.32
CA GLN A 300 -13.81 5.61 -11.75
C GLN A 300 -13.38 5.37 -13.21
N TRP A 301 -13.08 4.13 -13.52
CA TRP A 301 -12.60 3.69 -14.84
C TRP A 301 -13.57 2.71 -15.47
#